data_e07899b0a4c449fe3ac1e2da1e764de0
#
_entry.id   e07899b0a4c449fe3ac1e2da1e764de0
#
_cell.length_a   1.000
_cell.length_b   1.000
_cell.length_c   1.000
_cell.angle_alpha   90.00
_cell.angle_beta   90.00
_cell.angle_gamma   90.00
#
_symmetry.space_group_name_H-M   'P 1'
#
loop_
_entity.id
_entity.type
_entity.pdbx_description
1 polymer ?
#
loop_
_entity_poly.entity_id
_entity_poly.type
_entity_poly.pdbx_seq_one_letter_code
_entity_poly.pdbx_strand_id
1 'polypeptide(L)'
;MKSIIPILSILLLMASCNAPEVVFEIENPTIKTFPINSSIRAIEVINDETVWFAGSKGRYGYTEDGGETWFQDSIFYKDEPVHFRSIAATNDAIFLLSIASPALLFKTTNKGESWKIVYQENDSSAFYDSMKFFDTQNGIAMGDPTDECLSVILTNDGGNTWDKVSCEDLPPAADGEAAFAASNTNISVFEDNVWIASGGKKSRIFHSMDKGKTWEVYETPIVQGGQMTGIFTCHFYDKYNGIIFGGDWENMEQDTANKAITDDGGRTWKLVSDGQNPGYRSCVQYVPNTNGNGLVAVGIPGIDYSNDGGNTWTNLSDSSFYTIRFPESGNVAWLAGDKKIGRFSLRND
;
A
#
# COMPACT_ATOMS: atom_id res chain seq x y z
N MET A 1 17.59 -43.38 -65.71
CA MET A 1 16.85 -42.11 -65.55
C MET A 1 16.54 -41.94 -64.05
N LYS A 2 17.23 -41.08 -63.34
CA LYS A 2 16.98 -40.77 -61.93
C LYS A 2 16.16 -39.47 -61.84
N SER A 3 14.95 -39.61 -61.35
CA SER A 3 14.04 -38.50 -61.16
C SER A 3 14.41 -37.70 -59.89
N ILE A 4 14.71 -36.43 -60.04
CA ILE A 4 15.03 -35.50 -58.92
C ILE A 4 13.72 -34.76 -58.63
N ILE A 5 13.17 -34.95 -57.39
CA ILE A 5 12.01 -34.20 -56.88
C ILE A 5 12.56 -32.98 -56.13
N PRO A 6 12.18 -31.75 -56.48
CA PRO A 6 12.56 -30.57 -55.72
C PRO A 6 11.74 -30.48 -54.45
N ILE A 7 12.42 -30.37 -53.28
CA ILE A 7 11.79 -30.03 -51.99
C ILE A 7 11.56 -28.53 -51.98
N LEU A 8 10.31 -28.12 -52.00
CA LEU A 8 9.88 -26.72 -51.83
C LEU A 8 9.82 -26.40 -50.34
N SER A 9 10.80 -25.72 -49.82
CA SER A 9 10.78 -25.19 -48.42
C SER A 9 9.85 -24.02 -48.32
N ILE A 10 8.70 -24.23 -47.67
CA ILE A 10 7.76 -23.14 -47.32
C ILE A 10 8.32 -22.47 -46.07
N LEU A 11 8.81 -21.24 -46.20
CA LEU A 11 9.20 -20.37 -45.11
C LEU A 11 7.89 -19.76 -44.54
N LEU A 12 7.44 -20.26 -43.37
CA LEU A 12 6.35 -19.63 -42.63
C LEU A 12 6.90 -18.36 -41.95
N LEU A 13 6.60 -17.19 -42.49
CA LEU A 13 6.77 -15.91 -41.81
C LEU A 13 5.70 -15.80 -40.72
N MET A 14 6.12 -16.02 -39.47
CA MET A 14 5.32 -15.70 -38.31
C MET A 14 5.33 -14.17 -38.16
N ALA A 15 4.31 -13.52 -38.69
CA ALA A 15 4.04 -12.13 -38.38
C ALA A 15 3.55 -12.08 -36.92
N SER A 16 4.43 -11.64 -36.01
CA SER A 16 4.05 -11.25 -34.67
C SER A 16 3.23 -9.97 -34.79
N CYS A 17 1.89 -10.07 -34.72
CA CYS A 17 1.07 -8.92 -34.43
C CYS A 17 1.31 -8.51 -32.97
N ASN A 18 2.23 -7.61 -32.74
CA ASN A 18 2.22 -6.83 -31.51
C ASN A 18 0.96 -5.95 -31.57
N ALA A 19 -0.05 -6.25 -30.76
CA ALA A 19 -1.10 -5.30 -30.48
C ALA A 19 -0.44 -4.01 -29.99
N PRO A 20 -0.91 -2.83 -30.41
CA PRO A 20 -0.33 -1.58 -29.90
C PRO A 20 -0.45 -1.60 -28.37
N GLU A 21 0.67 -1.38 -27.71
CA GLU A 21 0.73 -1.20 -26.27
C GLU A 21 -0.17 0.00 -25.95
N VAL A 22 -1.24 -0.21 -25.20
CA VAL A 22 -2.12 0.88 -24.78
C VAL A 22 -1.34 1.65 -23.74
N VAL A 23 -0.68 2.73 -24.18
CA VAL A 23 -0.02 3.67 -23.28
C VAL A 23 -1.14 4.34 -22.48
N PHE A 24 -1.18 4.06 -21.19
CA PHE A 24 -2.10 4.73 -20.29
C PHE A 24 -1.55 6.14 -20.02
N GLU A 25 -2.23 7.16 -20.51
CA GLU A 25 -1.90 8.56 -20.25
C GLU A 25 -2.96 9.17 -19.35
N ILE A 26 -2.51 9.93 -18.35
CA ILE A 26 -3.38 10.75 -17.51
C ILE A 26 -3.43 12.14 -18.16
N GLU A 27 -4.50 12.43 -18.89
CA GLU A 27 -4.70 13.72 -19.52
C GLU A 27 -5.55 14.63 -18.64
N ASN A 28 -5.01 15.82 -18.28
CA ASN A 28 -5.70 16.86 -17.51
C ASN A 28 -6.36 16.36 -16.22
N PRO A 29 -5.60 15.78 -15.28
CA PRO A 29 -6.14 15.20 -14.08
C PRO A 29 -6.85 16.24 -13.22
N THR A 30 -8.04 15.91 -12.74
CA THR A 30 -8.79 16.78 -11.84
C THR A 30 -8.91 16.12 -10.46
N ILE A 31 -8.70 16.91 -9.40
CA ILE A 31 -8.85 16.44 -8.03
C ILE A 31 -9.99 17.25 -7.37
N LYS A 32 -11.13 16.60 -7.15
CA LYS A 32 -12.20 17.15 -6.31
C LYS A 32 -11.85 16.87 -4.85
N THR A 33 -11.76 17.88 -4.02
CA THR A 33 -11.39 17.74 -2.61
C THR A 33 -12.59 17.93 -1.67
N PHE A 34 -12.63 17.12 -0.61
CA PHE A 34 -13.64 17.13 0.42
C PHE A 34 -12.97 17.43 1.78
N PRO A 35 -13.36 18.49 2.50
CA PRO A 35 -12.76 18.84 3.77
C PRO A 35 -13.22 17.85 4.87
N ILE A 36 -12.27 17.22 5.53
CA ILE A 36 -12.49 16.31 6.66
C ILE A 36 -11.59 16.76 7.81
N ASN A 37 -12.14 17.08 8.97
CA ASN A 37 -11.36 17.58 10.10
C ASN A 37 -10.55 16.48 10.81
N SER A 38 -9.65 15.85 10.08
CA SER A 38 -8.76 14.80 10.58
C SER A 38 -7.51 14.68 9.71
N SER A 39 -6.38 14.29 10.28
CA SER A 39 -5.22 13.79 9.52
C SER A 39 -5.48 12.33 9.14
N ILE A 40 -5.61 12.06 7.84
CA ILE A 40 -6.07 10.76 7.31
C ILE A 40 -4.93 10.11 6.54
N ARG A 41 -4.46 8.97 7.05
CA ARG A 41 -3.41 8.16 6.42
C ARG A 41 -3.90 6.78 5.98
N ALA A 42 -5.14 6.46 6.30
CA ALA A 42 -5.75 5.19 6.00
C ALA A 42 -7.11 5.39 5.34
N ILE A 43 -7.23 4.91 4.11
CA ILE A 43 -8.47 4.82 3.34
C ILE A 43 -8.62 3.42 2.79
N GLU A 44 -9.86 2.98 2.65
CA GLU A 44 -10.22 1.71 2.00
C GLU A 44 -11.28 1.99 0.95
N VAL A 45 -10.96 1.66 -0.30
CA VAL A 45 -11.82 1.91 -1.46
C VAL A 45 -12.53 0.62 -1.84
N ILE A 46 -13.85 0.63 -1.71
CA ILE A 46 -14.70 -0.52 -2.01
C ILE A 46 -15.05 -0.56 -3.51
N ASN A 47 -15.36 0.60 -4.08
CA ASN A 47 -15.65 0.80 -5.50
C ASN A 47 -15.48 2.29 -5.87
N ASP A 48 -15.83 2.68 -7.09
CA ASP A 48 -15.66 4.06 -7.60
C ASP A 48 -16.38 5.11 -6.74
N GLU A 49 -17.48 4.75 -6.06
CA GLU A 49 -18.32 5.66 -5.29
C GLU A 49 -18.19 5.49 -3.77
N THR A 50 -17.75 4.30 -3.33
CA THR A 50 -17.70 3.95 -1.90
C THR A 50 -16.27 3.92 -1.40
N VAL A 51 -15.97 4.81 -0.46
CA VAL A 51 -14.69 4.84 0.24
C VAL A 51 -14.89 5.07 1.73
N TRP A 52 -14.10 4.36 2.53
CA TRP A 52 -13.98 4.53 3.97
C TRP A 52 -12.67 5.22 4.33
N PHE A 53 -12.67 5.97 5.41
CA PHE A 53 -11.45 6.54 5.98
C PHE A 53 -11.37 6.33 7.49
N ALA A 54 -10.13 6.31 7.99
CA ALA A 54 -9.81 6.34 9.41
C ALA A 54 -8.63 7.30 9.65
N GLY A 55 -8.72 8.08 10.70
CA GLY A 55 -7.76 9.16 10.93
C GLY A 55 -7.52 9.50 12.40
N SER A 56 -6.92 10.64 12.63
CA SER A 56 -6.61 11.12 13.96
C SER A 56 -7.86 11.53 14.76
N LYS A 57 -7.73 11.52 16.11
CA LYS A 57 -8.79 11.92 17.05
C LYS A 57 -10.06 11.06 16.95
N GLY A 58 -9.87 9.76 16.75
CA GLY A 58 -10.96 8.79 16.66
C GLY A 58 -11.79 8.86 15.38
N ARG A 59 -11.51 9.80 14.50
CA ARG A 59 -12.35 10.07 13.32
C ARG A 59 -12.33 8.91 12.34
N TYR A 60 -13.52 8.52 11.91
CA TYR A 60 -13.77 7.62 10.80
C TYR A 60 -15.00 8.09 10.02
N GLY A 61 -15.17 7.56 8.84
CA GLY A 61 -16.36 7.85 8.05
C GLY A 61 -16.29 7.23 6.68
N TYR A 62 -17.34 7.46 5.91
CA TYR A 62 -17.45 6.92 4.56
C TYR A 62 -18.37 7.78 3.68
N THR A 63 -18.25 7.57 2.38
CA THR A 63 -19.22 7.97 1.35
C THR A 63 -19.65 6.75 0.57
N GLU A 64 -20.86 6.78 -0.01
CA GLU A 64 -21.41 5.75 -0.92
C GLU A 64 -21.92 6.37 -2.24
N ASP A 65 -21.63 7.65 -2.47
CA ASP A 65 -22.11 8.44 -3.61
C ASP A 65 -21.02 9.29 -4.27
N GLY A 66 -19.79 8.79 -4.26
CA GLY A 66 -18.65 9.46 -4.89
C GLY A 66 -18.21 10.74 -4.18
N GLY A 67 -18.57 10.89 -2.90
CA GLY A 67 -18.21 12.03 -2.07
C GLY A 67 -19.23 13.17 -2.08
N GLU A 68 -20.42 12.99 -2.63
CA GLU A 68 -21.47 14.01 -2.54
C GLU A 68 -21.96 14.16 -1.09
N THR A 69 -22.12 13.04 -0.37
CA THR A 69 -22.42 13.04 1.06
C THR A 69 -21.42 12.20 1.85
N TRP A 70 -21.19 12.57 3.10
CA TRP A 70 -20.24 11.91 4.01
C TRP A 70 -20.88 11.60 5.35
N PHE A 71 -20.88 10.33 5.74
CA PHE A 71 -21.06 9.95 7.13
C PHE A 71 -19.73 10.13 7.87
N GLN A 72 -19.77 10.70 9.08
CA GLN A 72 -18.59 10.89 9.92
C GLN A 72 -18.95 10.71 11.39
N ASP A 73 -18.10 9.99 12.13
CA ASP A 73 -18.20 9.82 13.57
C ASP A 73 -16.82 9.67 14.22
N SER A 74 -16.79 9.36 15.51
CA SER A 74 -15.54 9.21 16.27
C SER A 74 -15.65 8.10 17.29
N ILE A 75 -14.57 7.31 17.42
CA ILE A 75 -14.42 6.28 18.44
C ILE A 75 -13.55 6.82 19.57
N PHE A 76 -14.02 6.59 20.80
CA PHE A 76 -13.30 6.87 22.04
C PHE A 76 -13.07 5.56 22.81
N TYR A 77 -11.95 5.48 23.49
CA TYR A 77 -11.63 4.40 24.40
C TYR A 77 -11.25 4.99 25.76
N LYS A 78 -12.05 4.66 26.81
CA LYS A 78 -11.88 5.24 28.17
C LYS A 78 -11.85 6.77 28.15
N ASP A 79 -12.77 7.39 27.40
CA ASP A 79 -12.95 8.83 27.22
C ASP A 79 -11.82 9.55 26.45
N GLU A 80 -10.82 8.82 25.95
CA GLU A 80 -9.75 9.36 25.11
C GLU A 80 -9.97 9.02 23.62
N PRO A 81 -9.68 9.96 22.71
CA PRO A 81 -9.82 9.71 21.28
C PRO A 81 -8.75 8.73 20.79
N VAL A 82 -9.16 7.72 20.06
CA VAL A 82 -8.25 6.77 19.41
C VAL A 82 -7.62 7.41 18.18
N HIS A 83 -6.37 7.07 17.86
CA HIS A 83 -5.72 7.53 16.64
C HIS A 83 -5.54 6.38 15.66
N PHE A 84 -6.25 6.42 14.52
CA PHE A 84 -6.18 5.37 13.51
C PHE A 84 -5.12 5.67 12.45
N ARG A 85 -4.42 4.63 12.03
CA ARG A 85 -3.44 4.65 10.93
C ARG A 85 -3.65 3.52 9.93
N SER A 86 -4.50 2.54 10.30
CA SER A 86 -4.81 1.41 9.45
C SER A 86 -6.31 1.18 9.36
N ILE A 87 -6.75 0.81 8.17
CA ILE A 87 -8.11 0.41 7.84
C ILE A 87 -8.05 -0.75 6.85
N ALA A 88 -8.96 -1.69 7.00
CA ALA A 88 -9.17 -2.74 6.01
C ALA A 88 -10.65 -3.10 5.95
N ALA A 89 -11.08 -3.68 4.83
CA ALA A 89 -12.41 -4.18 4.62
C ALA A 89 -12.42 -5.65 4.18
N THR A 90 -13.48 -6.34 4.55
CA THR A 90 -13.96 -7.56 3.89
C THR A 90 -15.33 -7.26 3.30
N ASN A 91 -15.96 -8.23 2.63
CA ASN A 91 -17.30 -8.05 2.07
C ASN A 91 -18.34 -7.63 3.14
N ASP A 92 -18.14 -8.07 4.40
CA ASP A 92 -19.14 -7.97 5.46
C ASP A 92 -18.70 -7.10 6.64
N ALA A 93 -17.45 -6.61 6.66
CA ALA A 93 -16.93 -5.90 7.82
C ALA A 93 -15.86 -4.85 7.45
N ILE A 94 -15.80 -3.82 8.30
CA ILE A 94 -14.73 -2.81 8.28
C ILE A 94 -13.93 -2.95 9.59
N PHE A 95 -12.63 -2.80 9.47
CA PHE A 95 -11.66 -2.90 10.56
C PHE A 95 -10.86 -1.62 10.68
N LEU A 96 -10.71 -1.11 11.90
CA LEU A 96 -9.89 0.06 12.22
C LEU A 96 -8.86 -0.32 13.27
N LEU A 97 -7.59 -0.06 13.02
CA LEU A 97 -6.52 -0.35 13.96
C LEU A 97 -5.87 0.96 14.44
N SER A 98 -5.79 1.09 15.76
CA SER A 98 -5.12 2.23 16.37
C SER A 98 -3.60 2.09 16.31
N ILE A 99 -2.93 3.24 16.28
CA ILE A 99 -1.47 3.28 16.06
C ILE A 99 -0.67 2.87 17.30
N ALA A 100 -1.04 3.34 18.51
CA ALA A 100 -0.20 3.26 19.68
C ALA A 100 -0.90 2.56 20.86
N SER A 101 -0.15 2.31 21.91
CA SER A 101 -0.60 1.61 23.13
C SER A 101 -1.70 2.38 23.90
N PRO A 102 -2.76 1.69 24.34
CA PRO A 102 -3.10 0.32 23.92
C PRO A 102 -3.46 0.26 22.45
N ALA A 103 -2.83 -0.65 21.69
CA ALA A 103 -3.22 -0.88 20.32
C ALA A 103 -4.55 -1.62 20.31
N LEU A 104 -5.55 -1.06 19.63
CA LEU A 104 -6.93 -1.53 19.61
C LEU A 104 -7.38 -1.76 18.17
N LEU A 105 -7.85 -2.98 17.89
CA LEU A 105 -8.46 -3.30 16.61
C LEU A 105 -9.97 -3.40 16.79
N PHE A 106 -10.67 -2.53 16.09
CA PHE A 106 -12.12 -2.45 16.07
C PHE A 106 -12.68 -3.09 14.82
N LYS A 107 -13.81 -3.79 14.96
CA LYS A 107 -14.59 -4.39 13.86
C LYS A 107 -16.01 -3.90 13.91
N THR A 108 -16.58 -3.53 12.76
CA THR A 108 -18.01 -3.30 12.55
C THR A 108 -18.54 -4.16 11.40
N THR A 109 -19.80 -4.61 11.52
CA THR A 109 -20.56 -5.30 10.47
C THR A 109 -21.87 -4.56 10.12
N ASN A 110 -22.06 -3.36 10.66
CA ASN A 110 -23.26 -2.54 10.50
C ASN A 110 -22.92 -1.09 10.17
N LYS A 111 -21.92 -0.90 9.30
CA LYS A 111 -21.48 0.42 8.80
C LYS A 111 -21.13 1.44 9.89
N GLY A 112 -20.55 0.96 11.00
CA GLY A 112 -20.10 1.83 12.08
C GLY A 112 -21.17 2.22 13.10
N GLU A 113 -22.42 1.72 13.01
CA GLU A 113 -23.43 1.92 14.04
C GLU A 113 -22.98 1.37 15.40
N SER A 114 -22.17 0.31 15.39
CA SER A 114 -21.50 -0.23 16.57
C SER A 114 -20.15 -0.84 16.20
N TRP A 115 -19.23 -0.80 17.18
CA TRP A 115 -17.88 -1.33 17.07
C TRP A 115 -17.57 -2.30 18.18
N LYS A 116 -16.94 -3.41 17.84
CA LYS A 116 -16.41 -4.41 18.79
C LYS A 116 -14.87 -4.37 18.74
N ILE A 117 -14.22 -4.35 19.91
CA ILE A 117 -12.78 -4.57 19.99
C ILE A 117 -12.54 -6.08 19.82
N VAL A 118 -11.77 -6.44 18.79
CA VAL A 118 -11.45 -7.84 18.43
C VAL A 118 -9.98 -8.20 18.71
N TYR A 119 -9.14 -7.18 18.99
CA TYR A 119 -7.76 -7.34 19.47
C TYR A 119 -7.37 -6.16 20.34
N GLN A 120 -6.54 -6.42 21.34
CA GLN A 120 -5.94 -5.40 22.19
C GLN A 120 -4.53 -5.80 22.59
N GLU A 121 -3.57 -4.91 22.42
CA GLU A 121 -2.21 -5.04 22.93
C GLU A 121 -1.88 -3.88 23.88
N ASN A 122 -1.40 -4.21 25.09
CA ASN A 122 -1.12 -3.24 26.13
C ASN A 122 0.39 -2.97 26.30
N ASP A 123 1.25 -3.59 25.48
CA ASP A 123 2.68 -3.27 25.51
C ASP A 123 2.88 -1.77 25.25
N SER A 124 3.68 -1.10 26.08
CA SER A 124 3.88 0.34 26.00
C SER A 124 4.59 0.80 24.73
N SER A 125 5.30 -0.11 24.06
CA SER A 125 5.99 0.11 22.78
C SER A 125 5.15 -0.27 21.57
N ALA A 126 3.93 -0.84 21.76
CA ALA A 126 3.06 -1.24 20.66
C ALA A 126 2.76 -0.06 19.72
N PHE A 127 3.08 -0.25 18.45
CA PHE A 127 2.86 0.71 17.39
C PHE A 127 2.57 -0.02 16.09
N TYR A 128 1.32 0.11 15.58
CA TYR A 128 0.86 -0.61 14.39
C TYR A 128 0.74 0.32 13.18
N ASP A 129 1.27 -0.12 12.03
CA ASP A 129 1.45 0.69 10.83
C ASP A 129 0.45 0.40 9.73
N SER A 130 0.13 -0.88 9.52
CA SER A 130 -0.63 -1.31 8.36
C SER A 130 -1.43 -2.59 8.62
N MET A 131 -2.53 -2.75 7.86
CA MET A 131 -3.41 -3.92 7.93
C MET A 131 -3.98 -4.22 6.55
N LYS A 132 -4.07 -5.53 6.20
CA LYS A 132 -4.68 -6.04 4.96
C LYS A 132 -5.38 -7.36 5.19
N PHE A 133 -6.34 -7.67 4.33
CA PHE A 133 -6.94 -9.00 4.22
C PHE A 133 -6.49 -9.66 2.91
N PHE A 134 -6.21 -10.96 2.96
CA PHE A 134 -5.94 -11.81 1.79
C PHE A 134 -7.25 -12.23 1.13
N ASP A 135 -8.24 -12.52 1.97
CA ASP A 135 -9.58 -12.96 1.61
C ASP A 135 -10.57 -12.62 2.74
N THR A 136 -11.80 -13.10 2.66
CA THR A 136 -12.82 -12.80 3.68
C THR A 136 -12.55 -13.42 5.05
N GLN A 137 -11.61 -14.38 5.15
CA GLN A 137 -11.31 -15.10 6.42
C GLN A 137 -9.94 -14.73 6.97
N ASN A 138 -8.95 -14.53 6.09
CA ASN A 138 -7.55 -14.38 6.49
C ASN A 138 -7.12 -12.92 6.37
N GLY A 139 -6.53 -12.39 7.42
CA GLY A 139 -6.01 -11.02 7.47
C GLY A 139 -4.71 -10.94 8.26
N ILE A 140 -3.99 -9.87 8.03
CA ILE A 140 -2.70 -9.56 8.66
C ILE A 140 -2.64 -8.08 9.02
N ALA A 141 -2.08 -7.77 10.20
CA ALA A 141 -1.60 -6.43 10.51
C ALA A 141 -0.18 -6.50 11.05
N MET A 142 0.56 -5.41 10.85
CA MET A 142 1.94 -5.33 11.28
C MET A 142 2.23 -3.97 11.94
N GLY A 143 3.27 -3.97 12.76
CA GLY A 143 3.77 -2.80 13.46
C GLY A 143 5.26 -2.91 13.79
N ASP A 144 5.74 -1.88 14.43
CA ASP A 144 7.11 -1.79 14.93
C ASP A 144 7.47 -2.95 15.88
N PRO A 145 8.75 -3.27 16.01
CA PRO A 145 9.20 -4.26 16.97
C PRO A 145 8.81 -3.88 18.41
N THR A 146 8.13 -4.78 19.10
CA THR A 146 7.96 -4.71 20.57
C THR A 146 8.98 -5.58 21.30
N ASP A 147 9.55 -6.54 20.58
CA ASP A 147 10.59 -7.46 20.98
C ASP A 147 11.70 -7.50 19.91
N GLU A 148 12.27 -8.67 19.63
CA GLU A 148 13.35 -8.85 18.64
C GLU A 148 12.84 -9.00 17.19
N CYS A 149 11.55 -8.89 16.93
CA CYS A 149 10.92 -9.03 15.62
C CYS A 149 9.85 -7.96 15.40
N LEU A 150 9.42 -7.74 14.15
CA LEU A 150 8.25 -6.92 13.85
C LEU A 150 7.01 -7.46 14.57
N SER A 151 6.14 -6.60 15.04
CA SER A 151 4.84 -7.01 15.55
C SER A 151 3.94 -7.43 14.39
N VAL A 152 3.56 -8.71 14.35
CA VAL A 152 2.63 -9.24 13.35
C VAL A 152 1.48 -9.92 14.06
N ILE A 153 0.25 -9.61 13.67
CA ILE A 153 -0.97 -10.29 14.12
C ILE A 153 -1.71 -10.86 12.92
N LEU A 154 -2.27 -12.05 13.08
CA LEU A 154 -3.01 -12.78 12.05
C LEU A 154 -4.42 -13.11 12.50
N THR A 155 -5.35 -13.18 11.57
CA THR A 155 -6.67 -13.77 11.74
C THR A 155 -6.93 -14.81 10.66
N ASN A 156 -7.75 -15.83 11.00
CA ASN A 156 -8.23 -16.85 10.06
C ASN A 156 -9.74 -17.12 10.20
N ASP A 157 -10.44 -16.23 10.89
CA ASP A 157 -11.88 -16.36 11.22
C ASP A 157 -12.69 -15.12 10.79
N GLY A 158 -12.23 -14.40 9.77
CA GLY A 158 -12.84 -13.16 9.28
C GLY A 158 -12.66 -12.00 10.25
N GLY A 159 -11.56 -11.99 11.00
CA GLY A 159 -11.21 -10.92 11.94
C GLY A 159 -12.08 -10.89 13.20
N ASN A 160 -12.66 -12.02 13.63
CA ASN A 160 -13.36 -12.12 14.91
C ASN A 160 -12.38 -12.24 16.07
N THR A 161 -11.25 -12.91 15.82
CA THR A 161 -10.09 -13.01 16.72
C THR A 161 -8.80 -12.78 15.96
N TRP A 162 -7.78 -12.29 16.67
CA TRP A 162 -6.45 -12.03 16.12
C TRP A 162 -5.39 -12.53 17.10
N ASP A 163 -4.40 -13.23 16.58
CA ASP A 163 -3.30 -13.80 17.34
C ASP A 163 -1.97 -13.16 16.95
N LYS A 164 -1.15 -12.81 17.95
CA LYS A 164 0.20 -12.28 17.71
C LYS A 164 1.13 -13.44 17.36
N VAL A 165 1.88 -13.28 16.27
CA VAL A 165 2.90 -14.24 15.83
C VAL A 165 4.10 -14.16 16.77
N SER A 166 4.61 -15.31 17.18
CA SER A 166 5.82 -15.40 18.02
C SER A 166 7.05 -14.95 17.24
N CYS A 167 8.01 -14.30 17.91
CA CYS A 167 9.32 -14.01 17.33
C CYS A 167 10.13 -15.26 16.96
N GLU A 168 9.76 -16.43 17.48
CA GLU A 168 10.37 -17.70 17.06
C GLU A 168 9.99 -18.08 15.61
N ASP A 169 8.83 -17.57 15.11
CA ASP A 169 8.29 -17.83 13.78
C ASP A 169 8.54 -16.65 12.81
N LEU A 170 9.16 -15.57 13.27
CA LEU A 170 9.46 -14.37 12.47
C LEU A 170 10.97 -14.15 12.33
N PRO A 171 11.44 -13.62 11.20
CA PRO A 171 12.82 -13.14 11.09
C PRO A 171 13.09 -12.03 12.12
N PRO A 172 14.28 -11.97 12.72
CA PRO A 172 14.61 -10.93 13.67
C PRO A 172 14.68 -9.55 12.98
N ALA A 173 14.18 -8.54 13.67
CA ALA A 173 14.39 -7.15 13.29
C ALA A 173 15.85 -6.75 13.53
N ALA A 174 16.40 -5.91 12.65
CA ALA A 174 17.71 -5.32 12.87
C ALA A 174 17.62 -4.16 13.89
N ASP A 175 18.76 -3.79 14.50
CA ASP A 175 18.81 -2.63 15.43
C ASP A 175 18.33 -1.35 14.74
N GLY A 176 17.27 -0.73 15.28
CA GLY A 176 16.65 0.49 14.76
C GLY A 176 15.89 0.30 13.43
N GLU A 177 15.54 -0.94 13.09
CA GLU A 177 14.58 -1.24 12.03
C GLU A 177 13.16 -1.05 12.55
N ALA A 178 12.31 -0.40 11.76
CA ALA A 178 10.94 -0.07 12.08
C ALA A 178 10.09 -0.04 10.80
N ALA A 179 8.83 0.35 10.92
CA ALA A 179 7.99 0.67 9.78
C ALA A 179 7.47 2.11 9.87
N PHE A 180 6.67 2.52 8.90
CA PHE A 180 6.17 3.89 8.88
C PHE A 180 4.65 3.92 8.68
N ALA A 181 3.90 4.31 9.71
CA ALA A 181 2.45 4.49 9.66
C ALA A 181 2.05 5.70 8.78
N ALA A 182 2.58 5.75 7.57
CA ALA A 182 2.48 6.91 6.69
C ALA A 182 1.25 6.86 5.77
N SER A 183 0.82 5.67 5.34
CA SER A 183 -0.19 5.53 4.30
C SER A 183 -0.98 4.22 4.32
N ASN A 184 -0.77 3.33 5.33
CA ASN A 184 -1.34 1.97 5.36
C ASN A 184 -0.92 1.13 4.12
N THR A 185 0.34 1.29 3.64
CA THR A 185 0.89 0.59 2.47
C THR A 185 2.25 -0.06 2.69
N ASN A 186 2.63 -0.30 3.94
CA ASN A 186 3.78 -1.11 4.29
C ASN A 186 3.52 -2.60 4.05
N ILE A 187 2.26 -3.01 3.90
CA ILE A 187 1.83 -4.36 3.52
C ILE A 187 1.27 -4.33 2.11
N SER A 188 1.77 -5.22 1.26
CA SER A 188 1.14 -5.60 -0.01
C SER A 188 0.76 -7.07 0.05
N VAL A 189 -0.41 -7.44 -0.47
CA VAL A 189 -0.89 -8.83 -0.57
C VAL A 189 -1.27 -9.15 -2.01
N PHE A 190 -0.94 -10.36 -2.43
CA PHE A 190 -1.37 -10.93 -3.70
C PHE A 190 -1.57 -12.45 -3.56
N GLU A 191 -2.79 -12.92 -3.69
CA GLU A 191 -3.16 -14.31 -3.37
C GLU A 191 -2.72 -14.68 -1.94
N ASP A 192 -1.91 -15.73 -1.75
CA ASP A 192 -1.38 -16.16 -0.45
C ASP A 192 -0.07 -15.44 -0.08
N ASN A 193 0.45 -14.59 -0.96
CA ASN A 193 1.69 -13.85 -0.73
C ASN A 193 1.44 -12.56 0.04
N VAL A 194 2.35 -12.24 0.95
CA VAL A 194 2.41 -10.95 1.63
C VAL A 194 3.84 -10.44 1.70
N TRP A 195 4.01 -9.17 1.43
CA TRP A 195 5.26 -8.44 1.60
C TRP A 195 5.06 -7.34 2.63
N ILE A 196 5.99 -7.26 3.57
CA ILE A 196 6.06 -6.20 4.57
C ILE A 196 7.34 -5.40 4.31
N ALA A 197 7.20 -4.10 4.19
CA ALA A 197 8.29 -3.17 3.98
C ALA A 197 8.71 -2.52 5.31
N SER A 198 10.01 -2.56 5.61
CA SER A 198 10.61 -1.87 6.75
C SER A 198 11.51 -0.72 6.32
N GLY A 199 11.91 0.10 7.28
CA GLY A 199 12.79 1.25 7.12
C GLY A 199 13.52 1.57 8.42
N GLY A 200 13.99 2.79 8.57
CA GLY A 200 14.83 3.20 9.68
C GLY A 200 16.31 2.93 9.41
N LYS A 201 17.01 2.42 10.41
CA LYS A 201 18.42 2.07 10.22
C LYS A 201 18.64 0.91 9.26
N LYS A 202 17.58 0.12 8.97
CA LYS A 202 17.60 -0.99 8.03
C LYS A 202 16.34 -0.98 7.18
N SER A 203 16.46 -1.16 5.85
CA SER A 203 15.36 -1.21 4.90
C SER A 203 15.31 -2.57 4.23
N ARG A 204 14.32 -3.39 4.57
CA ARG A 204 14.19 -4.77 4.09
C ARG A 204 12.76 -5.06 3.65
N ILE A 205 12.59 -6.15 2.91
CA ILE A 205 11.30 -6.75 2.63
C ILE A 205 11.22 -8.10 3.34
N PHE A 206 10.18 -8.26 4.15
CA PHE A 206 9.79 -9.53 4.74
C PHE A 206 8.71 -10.13 3.85
N HIS A 207 8.90 -11.34 3.37
CA HIS A 207 8.01 -12.01 2.42
C HIS A 207 7.53 -13.36 2.98
N SER A 208 6.24 -13.59 2.91
CA SER A 208 5.60 -14.86 3.18
C SER A 208 4.77 -15.29 1.96
N MET A 209 4.81 -16.59 1.63
CA MET A 209 4.05 -17.20 0.54
C MET A 209 2.84 -18.02 1.02
N ASP A 210 2.55 -17.98 2.32
CA ASP A 210 1.57 -18.85 2.98
C ASP A 210 0.70 -18.07 4.00
N LYS A 211 0.36 -16.82 3.66
CA LYS A 211 -0.47 -15.91 4.47
C LYS A 211 0.14 -15.57 5.84
N GLY A 212 1.46 -15.40 5.88
CA GLY A 212 2.17 -14.96 7.08
C GLY A 212 2.54 -16.07 8.06
N LYS A 213 2.53 -17.36 7.65
CA LYS A 213 2.90 -18.48 8.52
C LYS A 213 4.41 -18.71 8.54
N THR A 214 5.07 -18.58 7.39
CA THR A 214 6.53 -18.67 7.27
C THR A 214 7.09 -17.47 6.53
N TRP A 215 8.31 -17.05 6.87
CA TRP A 215 8.86 -15.80 6.40
C TRP A 215 10.30 -15.91 5.91
N GLU A 216 10.60 -15.19 4.84
CA GLU A 216 11.92 -14.89 4.35
C GLU A 216 12.16 -13.38 4.40
N VAL A 217 13.41 -12.94 4.49
CA VAL A 217 13.75 -11.51 4.53
C VAL A 217 14.81 -11.19 3.50
N TYR A 218 14.62 -10.10 2.77
CA TYR A 218 15.47 -9.68 1.67
C TYR A 218 15.96 -8.24 1.84
N GLU A 219 17.25 -8.05 1.55
CA GLU A 219 17.88 -6.72 1.54
C GLU A 219 17.40 -5.90 0.36
N THR A 220 17.34 -4.59 0.54
CA THR A 220 16.96 -3.65 -0.52
C THR A 220 18.02 -2.58 -0.71
N PRO A 221 18.11 -1.98 -1.92
CA PRO A 221 19.04 -0.89 -2.19
C PRO A 221 18.51 0.49 -1.71
N ILE A 222 17.37 0.53 -1.03
CA ILE A 222 16.76 1.79 -0.59
C ILE A 222 17.59 2.42 0.52
N VAL A 223 17.66 3.75 0.52
CA VAL A 223 18.35 4.53 1.54
C VAL A 223 17.94 4.10 2.94
N GLN A 224 18.92 3.97 3.84
CA GLN A 224 18.76 3.47 5.20
C GLN A 224 19.87 4.05 6.10
N GLY A 225 19.76 3.86 7.42
CA GLY A 225 20.76 4.31 8.40
C GLY A 225 20.28 5.48 9.27
N GLY A 226 19.30 6.25 8.81
CA GLY A 226 18.61 7.28 9.60
C GLY A 226 17.31 6.73 10.21
N GLN A 227 16.78 7.37 11.24
CA GLN A 227 15.50 6.97 11.85
C GLN A 227 14.30 7.19 10.90
N MET A 228 14.40 8.17 10.01
CA MET A 228 13.33 8.57 9.09
C MET A 228 13.66 8.29 7.62
N THR A 229 14.61 7.36 7.39
CA THR A 229 14.98 6.90 6.04
C THR A 229 14.46 5.49 5.79
N GLY A 230 14.17 5.15 4.54
CA GLY A 230 13.82 3.79 4.18
C GLY A 230 12.62 3.64 3.25
N ILE A 231 12.03 2.45 3.28
CA ILE A 231 10.84 2.14 2.48
C ILE A 231 9.61 2.61 3.28
N PHE A 232 8.77 3.43 2.67
CA PHE A 232 7.51 3.90 3.25
C PHE A 232 6.29 3.17 2.69
N THR A 233 6.45 2.53 1.54
CA THR A 233 5.36 1.88 0.81
C THR A 233 5.89 0.79 -0.10
N CYS A 234 5.11 -0.28 -0.23
CA CYS A 234 5.32 -1.31 -1.25
C CYS A 234 3.99 -1.63 -1.94
N HIS A 235 4.06 -2.01 -3.20
CA HIS A 235 2.91 -2.54 -3.93
C HIS A 235 3.35 -3.58 -4.94
N PHE A 236 2.69 -4.73 -4.95
CA PHE A 236 2.92 -5.81 -5.91
C PHE A 236 1.76 -5.89 -6.88
N TYR A 237 2.08 -5.89 -8.17
CA TYR A 237 1.14 -6.03 -9.27
C TYR A 237 0.68 -7.49 -9.43
N ASP A 238 1.62 -8.40 -9.24
CA ASP A 238 1.43 -9.84 -9.19
C ASP A 238 2.45 -10.47 -8.20
N LYS A 239 2.55 -11.79 -8.17
CA LYS A 239 3.47 -12.48 -7.25
C LYS A 239 4.96 -12.31 -7.57
N TYR A 240 5.31 -11.72 -8.71
CA TYR A 240 6.70 -11.51 -9.16
C TYR A 240 7.07 -10.03 -9.23
N ASN A 241 6.14 -9.20 -9.72
CA ASN A 241 6.42 -7.82 -10.06
C ASN A 241 5.92 -6.86 -8.98
N GLY A 242 6.84 -6.07 -8.45
CA GLY A 242 6.54 -5.13 -7.38
C GLY A 242 7.41 -3.88 -7.43
N ILE A 243 6.99 -2.87 -6.70
CA ILE A 243 7.69 -1.62 -6.47
C ILE A 243 7.76 -1.31 -4.99
N ILE A 244 8.89 -0.78 -4.55
CA ILE A 244 9.08 -0.14 -3.24
C ILE A 244 9.45 1.31 -3.45
N PHE A 245 8.92 2.17 -2.61
CA PHE A 245 9.20 3.59 -2.62
C PHE A 245 9.32 4.13 -1.19
N GLY A 246 10.14 5.16 -1.00
CA GLY A 246 10.32 5.82 0.28
C GLY A 246 11.24 7.02 0.13
N GLY A 247 12.38 6.99 0.80
CA GLY A 247 13.38 8.05 0.79
C GLY A 247 13.71 8.53 2.20
N ASP A 248 14.05 9.79 2.34
CA ASP A 248 14.32 10.48 3.59
C ASP A 248 13.21 11.49 3.88
N TRP A 249 12.42 11.25 4.92
CA TRP A 249 11.34 12.16 5.31
C TRP A 249 11.86 13.51 5.84
N GLU A 250 13.09 13.55 6.39
CA GLU A 250 13.72 14.77 6.86
C GLU A 250 14.37 15.58 5.72
N ASN A 251 14.61 14.92 4.55
CA ASN A 251 15.12 15.53 3.34
C ASN A 251 14.32 15.05 2.12
N MET A 252 13.09 15.54 2.00
CA MET A 252 12.10 15.05 1.02
C MET A 252 12.49 15.27 -0.43
N GLU A 253 13.43 16.16 -0.72
CA GLU A 253 13.94 16.43 -2.06
C GLU A 253 14.98 15.39 -2.52
N GLN A 254 15.55 14.58 -1.60
CA GLN A 254 16.49 13.55 -1.96
C GLN A 254 15.83 12.47 -2.81
N ASP A 255 16.35 12.27 -4.02
CA ASP A 255 15.81 11.39 -5.04
C ASP A 255 16.71 10.18 -5.38
N THR A 256 17.83 10.03 -4.66
CA THR A 256 18.74 8.89 -4.79
C THR A 256 18.33 7.75 -3.87
N ALA A 257 18.44 6.50 -4.36
CA ALA A 257 18.16 5.28 -3.62
C ALA A 257 16.79 5.28 -2.91
N ASN A 258 15.77 5.84 -3.53
CA ASN A 258 14.45 6.00 -2.91
C ASN A 258 13.33 5.18 -3.56
N LYS A 259 13.60 4.55 -4.72
CA LYS A 259 12.64 3.69 -5.43
C LYS A 259 13.33 2.54 -6.16
N ALA A 260 12.73 1.35 -6.05
CA ALA A 260 13.25 0.15 -6.71
C ALA A 260 12.10 -0.78 -7.12
N ILE A 261 12.36 -1.57 -8.17
CA ILE A 261 11.44 -2.59 -8.68
C ILE A 261 12.03 -3.98 -8.54
N THR A 262 11.16 -4.97 -8.51
CA THR A 262 11.49 -6.40 -8.54
C THR A 262 10.70 -7.10 -9.64
N ASP A 263 11.25 -8.19 -10.20
CA ASP A 263 10.58 -9.11 -11.12
C ASP A 263 10.69 -10.59 -10.65
N ASP A 264 11.15 -10.80 -9.41
CA ASP A 264 11.35 -12.12 -8.81
C ASP A 264 10.63 -12.30 -7.45
N GLY A 265 9.60 -11.51 -7.19
CA GLY A 265 8.80 -11.58 -5.97
C GLY A 265 9.44 -10.91 -4.76
N GLY A 266 10.32 -9.95 -4.98
CA GLY A 266 10.96 -9.19 -3.92
C GLY A 266 12.25 -9.81 -3.38
N ARG A 267 12.78 -10.86 -4.03
CA ARG A 267 14.06 -11.48 -3.65
C ARG A 267 15.24 -10.59 -4.01
N THR A 268 15.18 -9.96 -5.19
CA THR A 268 16.16 -8.96 -5.62
C THR A 268 15.48 -7.68 -6.09
N TRP A 269 16.20 -6.57 -5.94
CA TRP A 269 15.66 -5.23 -6.21
C TRP A 269 16.63 -4.42 -7.06
N LYS A 270 16.07 -3.70 -8.03
CA LYS A 270 16.82 -2.81 -8.92
C LYS A 270 16.32 -1.39 -8.75
N LEU A 271 17.24 -0.45 -8.42
CA LEU A 271 16.93 0.98 -8.41
C LEU A 271 16.43 1.43 -9.80
N VAL A 272 15.41 2.24 -9.80
CA VAL A 272 14.84 2.87 -10.99
C VAL A 272 14.78 4.38 -10.82
N SER A 273 14.98 5.13 -11.90
CA SER A 273 14.94 6.61 -11.87
C SER A 273 15.83 7.19 -10.75
N ASP A 274 16.98 6.57 -10.50
CA ASP A 274 17.89 6.92 -9.42
C ASP A 274 18.54 8.28 -9.66
N GLY A 275 18.51 9.18 -8.65
CA GLY A 275 18.97 10.56 -8.80
C GLY A 275 18.09 11.40 -9.73
N GLN A 276 16.83 11.00 -9.92
CA GLN A 276 15.83 11.74 -10.67
C GLN A 276 14.53 11.82 -9.87
N ASN A 277 13.85 12.96 -9.97
CA ASN A 277 12.55 13.14 -9.34
C ASN A 277 11.58 11.97 -9.64
N PRO A 278 10.65 11.68 -8.72
CA PRO A 278 10.39 12.37 -7.46
C PRO A 278 11.31 11.91 -6.31
N GLY A 279 11.51 12.79 -5.33
CA GLY A 279 12.10 12.48 -4.04
C GLY A 279 11.17 11.63 -3.16
N TYR A 280 11.14 11.87 -1.85
CA TYR A 280 10.31 11.12 -0.91
C TYR A 280 8.84 11.02 -1.33
N ARG A 281 8.28 9.81 -1.27
CA ARG A 281 6.84 9.54 -1.37
C ARG A 281 6.40 8.54 -0.30
N SER A 282 5.20 8.76 0.26
CA SER A 282 4.63 7.94 1.34
C SER A 282 3.76 6.80 0.84
N CYS A 283 3.32 6.84 -0.41
CA CYS A 283 2.45 5.83 -1.00
C CYS A 283 2.73 5.70 -2.50
N VAL A 284 2.84 4.48 -2.98
CA VAL A 284 2.86 4.14 -4.40
C VAL A 284 1.84 3.04 -4.70
N GLN A 285 1.13 3.15 -5.82
CA GLN A 285 0.17 2.15 -6.25
C GLN A 285 0.29 1.91 -7.76
N TYR A 286 0.21 0.66 -8.18
CA TYR A 286 -0.07 0.35 -9.59
C TYR A 286 -1.49 0.79 -9.94
N VAL A 287 -1.64 1.41 -11.09
CA VAL A 287 -2.94 1.75 -11.66
C VAL A 287 -3.54 0.46 -12.24
N PRO A 288 -4.75 0.07 -11.83
CA PRO A 288 -5.40 -1.13 -12.36
C PRO A 288 -5.53 -1.10 -13.89
N ASN A 289 -5.48 -2.28 -14.52
CA ASN A 289 -5.66 -2.47 -15.96
C ASN A 289 -4.59 -1.80 -16.86
N THR A 290 -3.39 -1.53 -16.32
CA THR A 290 -2.25 -0.95 -17.07
C THR A 290 -1.12 -1.95 -17.33
N ASN A 291 -1.33 -3.24 -17.07
CA ASN A 291 -0.33 -4.32 -17.22
C ASN A 291 0.98 -4.05 -16.47
N GLY A 292 0.90 -3.40 -15.28
CA GLY A 292 2.06 -3.05 -14.46
C GLY A 292 2.86 -1.84 -14.95
N ASN A 293 2.45 -1.17 -16.03
CA ASN A 293 3.15 0.01 -16.54
C ASN A 293 2.74 1.30 -15.82
N GLY A 294 1.47 1.43 -15.45
CA GLY A 294 0.95 2.63 -14.79
C GLY A 294 1.19 2.59 -13.28
N LEU A 295 1.80 3.65 -12.74
CA LEU A 295 2.04 3.85 -11.32
C LEU A 295 1.68 5.28 -10.93
N VAL A 296 1.10 5.45 -9.74
CA VAL A 296 0.96 6.78 -9.11
C VAL A 296 1.62 6.75 -7.74
N ALA A 297 2.46 7.73 -7.47
CA ALA A 297 3.11 7.94 -6.19
C ALA A 297 2.63 9.25 -5.57
N VAL A 298 2.33 9.23 -4.26
CA VAL A 298 1.89 10.43 -3.54
C VAL A 298 2.69 10.62 -2.26
N GLY A 299 2.83 11.87 -1.87
CA GLY A 299 3.50 12.27 -0.63
C GLY A 299 3.19 13.73 -0.29
N ILE A 300 3.81 14.22 0.78
CA ILE A 300 3.74 15.63 1.13
C ILE A 300 4.19 16.53 -0.04
N PRO A 301 5.27 16.18 -0.79
CA PRO A 301 5.74 17.02 -1.89
C PRO A 301 4.85 17.03 -3.13
N GLY A 302 3.93 16.07 -3.30
CA GLY A 302 3.07 16.06 -4.48
C GLY A 302 2.62 14.68 -4.93
N ILE A 303 2.12 14.65 -6.17
CA ILE A 303 1.60 13.48 -6.90
C ILE A 303 2.39 13.32 -8.18
N ASP A 304 2.95 12.14 -8.39
CA ASP A 304 3.71 11.81 -9.60
C ASP A 304 3.16 10.54 -10.24
N TYR A 305 3.35 10.44 -11.54
CA TYR A 305 2.87 9.36 -12.38
C TYR A 305 4.00 8.80 -13.24
N SER A 306 4.00 7.47 -13.39
CA SER A 306 4.83 6.74 -14.35
C SER A 306 3.92 5.91 -15.25
N ASN A 307 4.27 5.79 -16.54
CA ASN A 307 3.59 4.91 -17.51
C ASN A 307 4.53 3.84 -18.08
N ASP A 308 5.70 3.69 -17.51
CA ASP A 308 6.76 2.77 -17.94
C ASP A 308 7.30 1.88 -16.82
N GLY A 309 6.44 1.53 -15.85
CA GLY A 309 6.79 0.66 -14.73
C GLY A 309 7.75 1.30 -13.72
N GLY A 310 7.77 2.63 -13.62
CA GLY A 310 8.58 3.36 -12.64
C GLY A 310 9.95 3.80 -13.15
N ASN A 311 10.26 3.59 -14.44
CA ASN A 311 11.54 4.02 -15.02
C ASN A 311 11.63 5.53 -15.21
N THR A 312 10.51 6.18 -15.54
CA THR A 312 10.41 7.64 -15.59
C THR A 312 9.16 8.14 -14.87
N TRP A 313 9.20 9.35 -14.35
CA TRP A 313 8.13 9.96 -13.57
C TRP A 313 7.83 11.37 -14.04
N THR A 314 6.54 11.71 -14.04
CA THR A 314 6.03 13.04 -14.37
C THR A 314 5.24 13.58 -13.19
N ASN A 315 5.53 14.80 -12.75
CA ASN A 315 4.73 15.46 -11.72
C ASN A 315 3.37 15.84 -12.28
N LEU A 316 2.30 15.42 -11.58
CA LEU A 316 0.91 15.74 -11.92
C LEU A 316 0.36 16.90 -11.09
N SER A 317 0.84 17.06 -9.86
CA SER A 317 0.34 18.07 -8.93
C SER A 317 1.25 18.19 -7.71
N ASP A 318 1.44 19.41 -7.23
CA ASP A 318 2.13 19.70 -5.96
C ASP A 318 1.19 19.59 -4.75
N SER A 319 -0.02 19.09 -4.95
CA SER A 319 -0.99 18.89 -3.87
C SER A 319 -0.54 17.79 -2.93
N SER A 320 -0.35 18.14 -1.64
CA SER A 320 0.06 17.21 -0.60
C SER A 320 -1.05 16.23 -0.25
N PHE A 321 -0.73 14.93 -0.34
CA PHE A 321 -1.54 13.82 0.19
C PHE A 321 -0.62 12.78 0.84
N TYR A 322 -1.19 11.89 1.66
CA TYR A 322 -0.43 10.83 2.34
C TYR A 322 -0.61 9.47 1.69
N THR A 323 -1.78 9.22 1.14
CA THR A 323 -2.15 7.91 0.59
C THR A 323 -3.05 8.04 -0.62
N ILE A 324 -3.00 7.05 -1.50
CA ILE A 324 -3.87 6.88 -2.68
C ILE A 324 -4.33 5.43 -2.75
N ARG A 325 -5.56 5.20 -3.20
CA ARG A 325 -6.10 3.88 -3.51
C ARG A 325 -6.94 3.93 -4.77
N PHE A 326 -6.88 2.85 -5.53
CA PHE A 326 -7.70 2.62 -6.71
C PHE A 326 -8.76 1.57 -6.42
N PRO A 327 -10.01 1.75 -6.88
CA PRO A 327 -10.93 0.65 -7.08
C PRO A 327 -10.45 -0.24 -8.25
N GLU A 328 -10.98 -1.46 -8.34
CA GLU A 328 -10.62 -2.40 -9.43
C GLU A 328 -10.85 -1.84 -10.84
N SER A 329 -11.80 -0.94 -11.00
CA SER A 329 -12.09 -0.26 -12.28
C SER A 329 -10.90 0.51 -12.83
N GLY A 330 -10.09 1.12 -11.95
CA GLY A 330 -9.00 2.00 -12.32
C GLY A 330 -9.44 3.32 -12.97
N ASN A 331 -10.73 3.68 -12.93
CA ASN A 331 -11.23 4.91 -13.57
C ASN A 331 -11.03 6.14 -12.70
N VAL A 332 -11.05 5.94 -11.39
CA VAL A 332 -10.83 6.97 -10.38
C VAL A 332 -9.80 6.50 -9.38
N ALA A 333 -9.24 7.44 -8.63
CA ALA A 333 -8.50 7.14 -7.41
C ALA A 333 -9.01 8.00 -6.27
N TRP A 334 -8.89 7.48 -5.07
CA TRP A 334 -9.16 8.22 -3.84
C TRP A 334 -7.85 8.51 -3.12
N LEU A 335 -7.72 9.75 -2.68
CA LEU A 335 -6.56 10.27 -1.96
C LEU A 335 -6.97 10.72 -0.57
N ALA A 336 -6.05 10.64 0.39
CA ALA A 336 -6.28 11.25 1.69
C ALA A 336 -5.01 11.92 2.24
N GLY A 337 -5.21 12.96 3.03
CA GLY A 337 -4.14 13.79 3.54
C GLY A 337 -4.53 14.55 4.81
N ASP A 338 -3.84 15.64 5.07
CA ASP A 338 -4.20 16.50 6.20
C ASP A 338 -5.48 17.25 5.91
N LYS A 339 -6.52 16.97 6.72
CA LYS A 339 -7.84 17.60 6.70
C LYS A 339 -8.58 17.52 5.37
N LYS A 340 -8.27 16.54 4.53
CA LYS A 340 -8.94 16.37 3.24
C LYS A 340 -8.91 14.92 2.73
N ILE A 341 -9.94 14.62 1.94
CA ILE A 341 -9.96 13.49 1.01
C ILE A 341 -10.06 14.08 -0.39
N GLY A 342 -9.46 13.41 -1.38
CA GLY A 342 -9.51 13.78 -2.79
C GLY A 342 -10.09 12.66 -3.61
N ARG A 343 -10.92 12.99 -4.60
CA ARG A 343 -11.30 12.08 -5.69
C ARG A 343 -10.59 12.54 -6.95
N PHE A 344 -9.80 11.66 -7.51
CA PHE A 344 -8.92 11.93 -8.64
C PHE A 344 -9.48 11.20 -9.85
N SER A 345 -9.92 11.94 -10.87
CA SER A 345 -10.38 11.37 -12.13
C SER A 345 -9.20 11.20 -13.07
N LEU A 346 -8.99 9.98 -13.54
CA LEU A 346 -7.87 9.58 -14.40
C LEU A 346 -8.23 9.69 -15.89
N ARG A 347 -9.50 9.71 -16.21
CA ARG A 347 -10.04 9.89 -17.57
C ARG A 347 -11.04 11.02 -17.55
N ASN A 348 -11.05 11.84 -18.56
CA ASN A 348 -12.14 12.77 -18.80
C ASN A 348 -13.34 11.98 -19.33
N ASP A 349 -14.51 12.12 -18.71
CA ASP A 349 -15.79 11.61 -19.22
C ASP A 349 -16.17 12.31 -20.53
#